data_1f7505b8bb16fcd0c00300b689fd1f81
#
_entry.id   1f7505b8bb16fcd0c00300b689fd1f81
#
_cell.length_a   1.000
_cell.length_b   1.000
_cell.length_c   1.000
_cell.angle_alpha   90.00
_cell.angle_beta   90.00
_cell.angle_gamma   90.00
#
_symmetry.space_group_name_H-M   'P 1'
#
loop_
_entity.id
_entity.type
_entity.pdbx_description
1 polymer ?
#
loop_
_entity_poly.entity_id
_entity_poly.type
_entity_poly.pdbx_seq_one_letter_code
_entity_poly.pdbx_strand_id
1 'polypeptide(L)'
;MEPELPGAGGGGGGGEEGLIEFYGSFKEMFEFFCKNSTIHGTVRLVCSGRNRAKTAFWTLLLLASLAMLYWQFALMFSQFWAYPVVLTMSMDSEPKMFPAVTVCNLDPYRFELIREQLEQLERMAEESLTFLYGPKASARLSHLRDRDRDRDGDRDGDRDGAIPVQPRANLSSNFRLSHNFSLVRMWEPRAGRKHSRVGFRLCNATGGNCLFSSQASGAAALQEWLRFHYINLVAQLPPALARAPRRFPELVYSCQYDGEPCRPSDYVPFHHPVFGSCYTFNSRGTDPFWKATKPGIPYGLSLILRAEQKEHIPLLSTVAGVKVMIHSHNQTPFLEHEGFHIRPGIATTIAIRQDQVNRLGGNYGKCTTDGADVAVELLYNNSYTLQACLHSCFQRAMLRQCGCGYIYYPLPAGGRYCDYSRQPEWGHCFYQLSRRLRSHRLDCFQHCPKPCRESLYKVSAGTAKWPSLKSQDWVRQALRHQNGYNSSSSRRDVAKVTVFYRQLNSQAVREAPLLSENLLLSSMGSQWSLWFGSSVLSVVEMLELLLDTLVLSLLFCFQRLRAGRGPRPGPNLGLAQGNSRELREGQEGAPGLGSGQLRDGGGNGQERDLGQP
;
A
#
# COMPACT_ATOMS: atom_id res chain seq x y z
N MET A 1 49.73 -61.00 -0.77
CA MET A 1 50.84 -61.21 0.19
C MET A 1 50.38 -60.64 1.51
N GLU A 2 49.79 -61.51 2.34
CA GLU A 2 49.74 -61.34 3.78
C GLU A 2 51.15 -61.44 4.35
N PRO A 3 51.39 -60.79 5.50
CA PRO A 3 51.60 -61.61 6.68
C PRO A 3 51.00 -61.00 7.97
N GLU A 4 50.29 -61.86 8.67
CA GLU A 4 50.60 -62.43 9.98
C GLU A 4 50.41 -61.51 11.20
N LEU A 5 49.42 -61.89 12.01
CA LEU A 5 49.24 -61.57 13.41
C LEU A 5 50.29 -62.22 14.32
N PRO A 6 50.58 -61.67 15.45
CA PRO A 6 50.58 -62.47 16.67
C PRO A 6 49.78 -61.87 17.83
N GLY A 7 48.93 -62.62 18.39
CA GLY A 7 49.18 -63.32 19.65
C GLY A 7 48.39 -62.70 20.78
N ALA A 8 47.40 -63.39 21.24
CA ALA A 8 46.54 -63.14 22.40
C ALA A 8 47.28 -63.04 23.74
N GLY A 9 46.79 -62.14 24.60
CA GLY A 9 47.07 -62.12 26.02
C GLY A 9 45.90 -61.47 26.74
N GLY A 10 45.10 -62.31 27.39
CA GLY A 10 43.87 -61.95 28.02
C GLY A 10 43.97 -61.11 29.29
N GLY A 11 42.92 -60.46 29.60
CA GLY A 11 42.67 -59.77 30.89
C GLY A 11 41.28 -59.11 30.85
N GLY A 12 40.31 -59.78 31.40
CA GLY A 12 38.91 -59.36 31.46
C GLY A 12 38.70 -58.10 32.30
N GLY A 13 37.75 -57.36 31.86
CA GLY A 13 37.12 -56.24 32.56
C GLY A 13 36.03 -55.66 31.68
N GLY A 14 34.80 -56.25 31.79
CA GLY A 14 33.61 -55.69 31.14
C GLY A 14 33.31 -54.33 31.80
N GLY A 15 33.68 -53.25 31.10
CA GLY A 15 33.17 -51.93 31.40
C GLY A 15 32.06 -51.67 30.42
N GLU A 16 30.87 -51.41 30.92
CA GLU A 16 29.78 -50.82 30.15
C GLU A 16 30.34 -49.57 29.45
N GLU A 17 30.39 -49.59 28.12
CA GLU A 17 30.66 -48.40 27.29
C GLU A 17 29.48 -47.45 27.48
N GLY A 18 29.55 -46.61 28.51
CA GLY A 18 28.63 -45.52 28.73
C GLY A 18 28.96 -44.39 27.72
N LEU A 19 27.94 -43.73 27.28
CA LEU A 19 28.00 -42.58 26.35
C LEU A 19 28.82 -41.39 26.92
N ILE A 20 29.30 -41.47 28.17
CA ILE A 20 30.03 -40.41 28.89
C ILE A 20 31.33 -40.97 29.36
N GLU A 21 32.47 -40.44 28.87
CA GLU A 21 33.82 -40.73 29.41
C GLU A 21 34.04 -39.96 30.70
N PHE A 22 34.45 -40.64 31.75
CA PHE A 22 34.76 -40.04 33.05
C PHE A 22 36.23 -39.65 33.13
N TYR A 23 36.50 -38.37 33.09
CA TYR A 23 37.85 -37.79 33.22
C TYR A 23 38.15 -37.49 34.70
N GLY A 24 39.36 -37.80 35.12
CA GLY A 24 39.80 -37.53 36.49
C GLY A 24 40.12 -36.04 36.74
N SER A 25 40.34 -35.26 35.71
CA SER A 25 40.70 -33.86 35.80
C SER A 25 40.33 -33.08 34.55
N PHE A 26 39.95 -31.79 34.68
CA PHE A 26 39.73 -30.87 33.55
C PHE A 26 40.91 -30.80 32.60
N LYS A 27 42.12 -30.97 33.09
CA LYS A 27 43.35 -30.97 32.25
C LYS A 27 43.39 -32.19 31.33
N GLU A 28 43.06 -33.34 31.84
CA GLU A 28 43.03 -34.61 31.09
C GLU A 28 41.97 -34.58 30.00
N MET A 29 40.75 -34.13 30.35
CA MET A 29 39.67 -33.92 29.42
C MET A 29 40.06 -32.93 28.28
N PHE A 30 40.64 -31.80 28.61
CA PHE A 30 41.09 -30.82 27.64
C PHE A 30 42.24 -31.35 26.74
N GLU A 31 43.15 -32.14 27.29
CA GLU A 31 44.22 -32.79 26.52
C GLU A 31 43.64 -33.82 25.54
N PHE A 32 42.67 -34.60 25.97
CA PHE A 32 41.97 -35.54 25.11
C PHE A 32 41.24 -34.83 23.97
N PHE A 33 40.46 -33.79 24.28
CA PHE A 33 39.77 -32.98 23.30
C PHE A 33 40.73 -32.37 22.26
N CYS A 34 41.80 -31.75 22.72
CA CYS A 34 42.80 -31.14 21.82
C CYS A 34 43.53 -32.14 20.91
N LYS A 35 43.68 -33.42 21.35
CA LYS A 35 44.30 -34.48 20.53
C LYS A 35 43.36 -35.05 19.48
N ASN A 36 42.07 -35.10 19.79
CA ASN A 36 41.06 -35.77 18.94
C ASN A 36 40.21 -34.80 18.12
N SER A 37 40.24 -33.50 18.45
CA SER A 37 39.43 -32.47 17.74
C SER A 37 39.91 -32.25 16.29
N THR A 38 38.95 -32.07 15.41
CA THR A 38 39.15 -31.74 13.99
C THR A 38 39.58 -30.26 13.79
N ILE A 39 39.54 -29.43 14.85
CA ILE A 39 39.90 -28.01 14.78
C ILE A 39 41.43 -27.85 14.56
N HIS A 40 41.78 -27.16 13.48
CA HIS A 40 43.19 -26.94 13.14
C HIS A 40 43.89 -26.09 14.20
N GLY A 41 45.07 -26.56 14.66
CA GLY A 41 45.89 -25.85 15.63
C GLY A 41 45.75 -26.31 17.08
N THR A 42 44.64 -26.94 17.49
CA THR A 42 44.45 -27.44 18.87
C THR A 42 45.46 -28.50 19.26
N VAL A 43 45.76 -29.43 18.37
CA VAL A 43 46.79 -30.47 18.55
C VAL A 43 48.16 -29.87 18.85
N ARG A 44 48.51 -28.72 18.23
CA ARG A 44 49.81 -28.03 18.42
C ARG A 44 49.96 -27.44 19.80
N LEU A 45 48.87 -27.07 20.48
CA LEU A 45 48.91 -26.58 21.86
C LEU A 45 49.40 -27.64 22.83
N VAL A 46 48.92 -28.87 22.67
CA VAL A 46 49.23 -29.99 23.56
C VAL A 46 50.61 -30.59 23.22
N CYS A 47 50.86 -30.88 21.93
CA CYS A 47 52.09 -31.49 21.50
C CYS A 47 53.35 -30.58 21.66
N SER A 48 53.16 -29.26 21.78
CA SER A 48 54.28 -28.29 21.94
C SER A 48 54.63 -27.94 23.40
N GLY A 49 53.99 -28.60 24.39
CA GLY A 49 54.13 -28.28 25.82
C GLY A 49 55.54 -28.30 26.37
N ARG A 50 56.52 -28.93 25.68
CA ARG A 50 57.95 -28.98 26.05
C ARG A 50 58.71 -27.68 25.70
N ASN A 51 58.16 -26.85 24.77
CA ASN A 51 58.77 -25.59 24.37
C ASN A 51 57.77 -24.42 24.59
N ARG A 52 57.95 -23.70 25.71
CA ARG A 52 57.03 -22.61 26.15
C ARG A 52 56.85 -21.51 25.09
N ALA A 53 57.88 -21.13 24.35
CA ALA A 53 57.82 -20.09 23.33
C ALA A 53 56.94 -20.53 22.15
N LYS A 54 57.02 -21.78 21.74
CA LYS A 54 56.25 -22.36 20.65
C LYS A 54 54.77 -22.53 21.02
N THR A 55 54.51 -22.93 22.26
CA THR A 55 53.14 -23.02 22.81
C THR A 55 52.51 -21.63 22.89
N ALA A 56 53.21 -20.62 23.41
CA ALA A 56 52.75 -19.23 23.49
C ALA A 56 52.45 -18.66 22.11
N PHE A 57 53.28 -18.93 21.09
CA PHE A 57 53.02 -18.52 19.71
C PHE A 57 51.71 -19.10 19.15
N TRP A 58 51.49 -20.43 19.28
CA TRP A 58 50.26 -21.08 18.82
C TRP A 58 49.03 -20.62 19.58
N THR A 59 49.12 -20.39 20.89
CA THR A 59 48.03 -19.83 21.70
C THR A 59 47.65 -18.44 21.22
N LEU A 60 48.64 -17.56 20.98
CA LEU A 60 48.40 -16.20 20.52
C LEU A 60 47.75 -16.19 19.11
N LEU A 61 48.25 -17.06 18.22
CA LEU A 61 47.70 -17.22 16.87
C LEU A 61 46.25 -17.71 16.91
N LEU A 62 45.92 -18.67 17.77
CA LEU A 62 44.54 -19.18 17.93
C LEU A 62 43.62 -18.13 18.52
N LEU A 63 44.08 -17.36 19.52
CA LEU A 63 43.33 -16.25 20.08
C LEU A 63 43.07 -15.14 19.05
N ALA A 64 44.08 -14.81 18.22
CA ALA A 64 43.93 -13.84 17.14
C ALA A 64 42.92 -14.31 16.09
N SER A 65 42.95 -15.59 15.70
CA SER A 65 41.98 -16.19 14.78
C SER A 65 40.55 -16.15 15.36
N LEU A 66 40.40 -16.43 16.65
CA LEU A 66 39.12 -16.36 17.33
C LEU A 66 38.58 -14.92 17.40
N ALA A 67 39.44 -13.95 17.69
CA ALA A 67 39.08 -12.53 17.71
C ALA A 67 38.63 -12.06 16.31
N MET A 68 39.33 -12.47 15.25
CA MET A 68 38.98 -12.14 13.88
C MET A 68 37.64 -12.79 13.46
N LEU A 69 37.42 -14.05 13.82
CA LEU A 69 36.15 -14.74 13.57
C LEU A 69 35.00 -14.01 14.27
N TYR A 70 35.16 -13.70 15.55
CA TYR A 70 34.16 -12.96 16.33
C TYR A 70 33.82 -11.60 15.69
N TRP A 71 34.86 -10.86 15.29
CA TRP A 71 34.71 -9.58 14.59
C TRP A 71 33.92 -9.72 13.31
N GLN A 72 34.22 -10.73 12.48
CA GLN A 72 33.49 -10.98 11.23
C GLN A 72 32.06 -11.40 11.48
N PHE A 73 31.81 -12.22 12.49
CA PHE A 73 30.43 -12.57 12.88
C PHE A 73 29.65 -11.35 13.37
N ALA A 74 30.24 -10.50 14.19
CA ALA A 74 29.60 -9.28 14.66
C ALA A 74 29.21 -8.36 13.50
N LEU A 75 30.08 -8.18 12.51
CA LEU A 75 29.77 -7.42 11.29
C LEU A 75 28.65 -8.06 10.48
N MET A 76 28.68 -9.37 10.30
CA MET A 76 27.69 -10.10 9.52
C MET A 76 26.32 -10.08 10.19
N PHE A 77 26.23 -10.27 11.50
CA PHE A 77 24.99 -10.14 12.26
C PHE A 77 24.47 -8.69 12.26
N SER A 78 25.35 -7.70 12.37
CA SER A 78 24.96 -6.29 12.24
C SER A 78 24.33 -6.00 10.87
N GLN A 79 24.89 -6.56 9.79
CA GLN A 79 24.30 -6.45 8.45
C GLN A 79 22.98 -7.21 8.34
N PHE A 80 22.89 -8.40 8.92
CA PHE A 80 21.67 -9.20 8.89
C PHE A 80 20.50 -8.48 9.57
N TRP A 81 20.71 -7.91 10.76
CA TRP A 81 19.68 -7.17 11.49
C TRP A 81 19.39 -5.78 10.95
N ALA A 82 20.17 -5.27 10.04
CA ALA A 82 19.86 -4.06 9.27
C ALA A 82 18.79 -4.32 8.19
N TYR A 83 18.44 -5.59 7.93
CA TYR A 83 17.44 -6.03 6.97
C TYR A 83 17.58 -5.40 5.58
N PRO A 84 18.78 -5.42 4.97
CA PRO A 84 19.00 -4.83 3.67
C PRO A 84 18.26 -5.60 2.58
N VAL A 85 17.69 -4.87 1.61
CA VAL A 85 16.95 -5.44 0.49
C VAL A 85 17.70 -5.24 -0.83
N VAL A 86 17.59 -6.22 -1.71
CA VAL A 86 18.05 -6.17 -3.09
C VAL A 86 16.85 -6.19 -4.02
N LEU A 87 16.89 -5.36 -5.06
CA LEU A 87 15.89 -5.36 -6.11
C LEU A 87 16.28 -6.36 -7.19
N THR A 88 15.47 -7.39 -7.36
CA THR A 88 15.58 -8.35 -8.46
C THR A 88 14.56 -8.00 -9.54
N MET A 89 14.97 -8.04 -10.79
CA MET A 89 14.12 -7.83 -11.94
C MET A 89 13.99 -9.13 -12.72
N SER A 90 12.74 -9.57 -12.94
CA SER A 90 12.42 -10.66 -13.85
C SER A 90 11.56 -10.15 -15.01
N MET A 91 11.71 -10.75 -16.17
CA MET A 91 10.83 -10.53 -17.30
C MET A 91 10.07 -11.82 -17.58
N ASP A 92 8.75 -11.74 -17.45
CA ASP A 92 7.85 -12.86 -17.69
C ASP A 92 7.00 -12.56 -18.93
N SER A 93 6.90 -13.52 -19.85
CA SER A 93 6.11 -13.41 -21.07
C SER A 93 5.00 -14.46 -21.05
N GLU A 94 3.79 -14.03 -20.78
CA GLU A 94 2.60 -14.89 -20.70
C GLU A 94 1.35 -14.12 -21.13
N PRO A 95 0.24 -14.81 -21.50
CA PRO A 95 -1.04 -14.17 -21.70
C PRO A 95 -1.47 -13.44 -20.43
N LYS A 96 -1.93 -12.20 -20.59
CA LYS A 96 -2.27 -11.33 -19.44
C LYS A 96 -3.74 -11.01 -19.39
N MET A 97 -4.22 -10.78 -18.18
CA MET A 97 -5.50 -10.12 -18.00
C MET A 97 -5.41 -8.72 -18.62
N PHE A 98 -6.40 -8.38 -19.48
CA PHE A 98 -6.47 -7.02 -20.00
C PHE A 98 -6.88 -6.08 -18.87
N PRO A 99 -6.23 -4.91 -18.69
CA PRO A 99 -6.53 -4.03 -17.55
C PRO A 99 -7.97 -3.52 -17.58
N ALA A 100 -8.43 -3.08 -16.43
CA ALA A 100 -9.66 -2.32 -16.37
C ALA A 100 -9.46 -0.94 -17.02
N VAL A 101 -10.41 -0.54 -17.86
CA VAL A 101 -10.41 0.76 -18.53
C VAL A 101 -11.66 1.51 -18.11
N THR A 102 -11.47 2.57 -17.32
CA THR A 102 -12.55 3.44 -16.88
C THR A 102 -12.67 4.64 -17.80
N VAL A 103 -13.87 4.93 -18.26
CA VAL A 103 -14.21 6.11 -19.05
C VAL A 103 -15.26 6.93 -18.33
N CYS A 104 -15.03 8.23 -18.22
CA CYS A 104 -15.94 9.16 -17.55
C CYS A 104 -16.13 10.41 -18.38
N ASN A 105 -17.26 11.07 -18.21
CA ASN A 105 -17.41 12.44 -18.69
C ASN A 105 -16.53 13.40 -17.85
N LEU A 106 -16.54 14.69 -18.17
CA LEU A 106 -15.80 15.71 -17.42
C LEU A 106 -16.65 16.46 -16.39
N ASP A 107 -17.97 16.36 -16.50
CA ASP A 107 -18.92 16.99 -15.59
C ASP A 107 -19.86 15.99 -14.95
N PRO A 108 -20.13 16.12 -13.62
CA PRO A 108 -20.99 15.19 -12.89
C PRO A 108 -22.46 15.34 -13.25
N TYR A 109 -22.88 16.52 -13.67
CA TYR A 109 -24.26 16.84 -13.97
C TYR A 109 -24.41 17.39 -15.39
N ARG A 110 -25.60 17.26 -15.96
CA ARG A 110 -25.96 17.94 -17.20
C ARG A 110 -26.24 19.40 -16.91
N PHE A 111 -25.71 20.29 -17.73
CA PHE A 111 -25.92 21.74 -17.59
C PHE A 111 -27.40 22.10 -17.55
N GLU A 112 -28.21 21.53 -18.44
CA GLU A 112 -29.64 21.79 -18.53
C GLU A 112 -30.41 21.45 -17.22
N LEU A 113 -29.98 20.39 -16.50
CA LEU A 113 -30.66 19.96 -15.26
C LEU A 113 -30.41 20.87 -14.07
N ILE A 114 -29.29 21.59 -14.05
CA ILE A 114 -28.86 22.43 -12.92
C ILE A 114 -28.71 23.91 -13.31
N ARG A 115 -29.23 24.27 -14.48
CA ARG A 115 -29.09 25.61 -15.06
C ARG A 115 -29.58 26.71 -14.11
N GLU A 116 -30.76 26.54 -13.51
CA GLU A 116 -31.33 27.52 -12.59
C GLU A 116 -30.43 27.76 -11.36
N GLN A 117 -29.85 26.68 -10.83
CA GLN A 117 -28.94 26.77 -9.70
C GLN A 117 -27.60 27.39 -10.08
N LEU A 118 -27.19 27.23 -11.33
CA LEU A 118 -25.93 27.81 -11.86
C LEU A 118 -26.04 29.30 -12.17
N GLU A 119 -27.23 29.85 -12.42
CA GLU A 119 -27.39 31.29 -12.70
C GLU A 119 -26.81 32.20 -11.62
N GLN A 120 -26.87 31.77 -10.37
CA GLN A 120 -26.30 32.50 -9.25
C GLN A 120 -24.76 32.43 -9.26
N LEU A 121 -24.22 31.25 -9.58
CA LEU A 121 -22.77 31.04 -9.72
C LEU A 121 -22.21 31.84 -10.89
N GLU A 122 -22.94 31.94 -12.00
CA GLU A 122 -22.55 32.75 -13.16
C GLU A 122 -22.51 34.24 -12.82
N ARG A 123 -23.51 34.77 -12.10
CA ARG A 123 -23.49 36.18 -11.63
C ARG A 123 -22.29 36.46 -10.75
N MET A 124 -21.98 35.58 -9.82
CA MET A 124 -20.79 35.72 -8.96
C MET A 124 -19.51 35.66 -9.76
N ALA A 125 -19.44 34.84 -10.81
CA ALA A 125 -18.30 34.78 -11.70
C ALA A 125 -18.10 36.10 -12.47
N GLU A 126 -19.17 36.72 -12.97
CA GLU A 126 -19.15 38.01 -13.64
C GLU A 126 -18.66 39.14 -12.71
N GLU A 127 -19.16 39.20 -11.46
CA GLU A 127 -18.69 40.11 -10.45
C GLU A 127 -17.21 39.92 -10.13
N SER A 128 -16.78 38.67 -10.02
CA SER A 128 -15.38 38.31 -9.79
C SER A 128 -14.47 38.69 -10.94
N LEU A 129 -14.91 38.49 -12.18
CA LEU A 129 -14.19 38.93 -13.37
C LEU A 129 -14.08 40.45 -13.46
N THR A 130 -15.15 41.17 -13.12
CA THR A 130 -15.15 42.62 -13.02
C THR A 130 -14.17 43.12 -11.97
N PHE A 131 -14.11 42.45 -10.83
CA PHE A 131 -13.13 42.74 -9.77
C PHE A 131 -11.68 42.51 -10.22
N LEU A 132 -11.43 41.41 -10.92
CA LEU A 132 -10.08 41.00 -11.32
C LEU A 132 -9.53 41.79 -12.50
N TYR A 133 -10.36 42.04 -13.50
CA TYR A 133 -9.94 42.53 -14.79
C TYR A 133 -10.60 43.84 -15.23
N GLY A 134 -11.55 44.35 -14.45
CA GLY A 134 -12.31 45.56 -14.70
C GLY A 134 -13.55 45.37 -15.59
N PRO A 135 -14.43 46.37 -15.69
CA PRO A 135 -15.75 46.25 -16.32
C PRO A 135 -15.69 46.00 -17.84
N LYS A 136 -14.64 46.45 -18.52
CA LYS A 136 -14.45 46.22 -19.98
C LYS A 136 -14.21 44.74 -20.31
N ALA A 137 -13.63 43.95 -19.40
CA ALA A 137 -13.37 42.53 -19.61
C ALA A 137 -14.64 41.72 -19.44
N SER A 138 -15.47 42.08 -18.48
CA SER A 138 -16.78 41.45 -18.26
C SER A 138 -17.74 41.68 -19.43
N ALA A 139 -17.84 42.91 -19.95
CA ALA A 139 -18.65 43.23 -21.10
C ALA A 139 -18.27 42.46 -22.38
N ARG A 140 -16.98 42.20 -22.59
CA ARG A 140 -16.54 41.37 -23.74
C ARG A 140 -16.94 39.92 -23.61
N LEU A 141 -16.97 39.39 -22.41
CA LEU A 141 -17.37 38.00 -22.12
C LEU A 141 -18.90 37.81 -22.26
N SER A 142 -19.70 38.80 -21.82
CA SER A 142 -21.15 38.76 -22.04
C SER A 142 -21.51 38.83 -23.55
N HIS A 143 -20.86 39.66 -24.32
CA HIS A 143 -21.04 39.69 -25.77
C HIS A 143 -20.64 38.41 -26.51
N LEU A 144 -19.62 37.69 -26.05
CA LEU A 144 -19.25 36.40 -26.61
C LEU A 144 -20.28 35.33 -26.30
N ARG A 145 -20.87 35.38 -25.12
CA ARG A 145 -21.93 34.47 -24.67
C ARG A 145 -23.24 34.68 -25.45
N ASP A 146 -23.63 35.91 -25.69
CA ASP A 146 -24.81 36.24 -26.49
C ASP A 146 -24.62 35.82 -27.95
N ARG A 147 -23.42 35.94 -28.49
CA ARG A 147 -23.09 35.51 -29.85
C ARG A 147 -23.11 34.00 -30.07
N ASP A 148 -22.83 33.21 -29.02
CA ASP A 148 -22.96 31.75 -29.07
C ASP A 148 -24.42 31.32 -28.90
N ARG A 149 -25.23 32.07 -28.13
CA ARG A 149 -26.70 31.86 -28.08
C ARG A 149 -27.37 32.13 -29.44
N ASP A 150 -26.95 33.17 -30.15
CA ASP A 150 -27.49 33.49 -31.48
C ASP A 150 -27.03 32.54 -32.59
N ARG A 151 -25.91 31.83 -32.41
CA ARG A 151 -25.41 30.83 -33.36
C ARG A 151 -26.09 29.47 -33.25
N ASP A 152 -26.64 29.12 -32.11
CA ASP A 152 -27.41 27.89 -31.89
C ASP A 152 -28.92 28.05 -32.21
N GLY A 153 -29.36 29.26 -32.43
CA GLY A 153 -30.67 29.60 -33.02
C GLY A 153 -30.66 29.41 -34.52
N ASP A 154 -30.66 28.17 -35.00
CA ASP A 154 -30.84 27.85 -36.38
C ASP A 154 -32.30 28.03 -36.77
N ARG A 155 -32.53 29.01 -37.63
CA ARG A 155 -33.59 29.13 -38.62
C ARG A 155 -34.83 28.27 -38.41
N ASP A 156 -35.76 28.71 -37.59
CA ASP A 156 -37.15 28.70 -37.98
C ASP A 156 -37.77 30.01 -37.52
N GLY A 157 -38.26 30.74 -38.52
CA GLY A 157 -38.82 32.06 -38.32
C GLY A 157 -40.05 32.01 -37.43
N ASP A 158 -39.96 32.71 -36.34
CA ASP A 158 -41.09 33.50 -35.87
C ASP A 158 -40.52 34.69 -35.09
N ARG A 159 -40.62 35.86 -35.66
CA ARG A 159 -40.48 37.14 -35.00
C ARG A 159 -41.72 37.31 -34.13
N ASP A 160 -41.53 37.22 -32.83
CA ASP A 160 -42.34 38.07 -31.95
C ASP A 160 -41.80 38.06 -30.53
N GLY A 161 -41.52 39.28 -30.04
CA GLY A 161 -41.54 39.60 -28.65
C GLY A 161 -40.22 39.38 -27.88
N ALA A 162 -39.31 40.32 -27.92
CA ALA A 162 -38.35 40.55 -26.86
C ALA A 162 -39.12 40.71 -25.53
N ILE A 163 -39.19 39.64 -24.74
CA ILE A 163 -39.71 39.70 -23.38
C ILE A 163 -38.63 40.41 -22.57
N PRO A 164 -38.91 41.57 -21.96
CA PRO A 164 -37.97 42.21 -21.05
C PRO A 164 -37.77 41.25 -19.86
N VAL A 165 -36.50 40.85 -19.67
CA VAL A 165 -36.10 40.09 -18.49
C VAL A 165 -36.35 40.96 -17.27
N GLN A 166 -37.51 40.80 -16.66
CA GLN A 166 -37.75 41.32 -15.32
C GLN A 166 -36.78 40.70 -14.35
N PRO A 167 -36.17 41.48 -13.47
CA PRO A 167 -35.35 40.91 -12.41
C PRO A 167 -36.30 40.10 -11.51
N ARG A 168 -36.30 38.80 -11.63
CA ARG A 168 -36.97 37.91 -10.70
C ARG A 168 -36.26 38.02 -9.35
N ALA A 169 -36.77 38.94 -8.55
CA ALA A 169 -36.59 38.94 -7.11
C ALA A 169 -37.27 37.67 -6.58
N ASN A 170 -36.54 36.89 -5.86
CA ASN A 170 -36.82 35.74 -5.02
C ASN A 170 -36.13 34.46 -5.50
N LEU A 171 -34.78 34.47 -5.42
CA LEU A 171 -34.05 33.24 -5.23
C LEU A 171 -34.33 32.74 -3.82
N SER A 172 -34.71 31.47 -3.69
CA SER A 172 -35.01 30.84 -2.42
C SER A 172 -33.90 31.14 -1.40
N SER A 173 -34.32 31.58 -0.23
CA SER A 173 -33.49 32.01 0.91
C SER A 173 -32.48 30.93 1.42
N ASN A 174 -32.40 29.79 0.78
CA ASN A 174 -31.64 28.63 1.23
C ASN A 174 -30.22 28.52 0.66
N PHE A 175 -29.87 29.33 -0.34
CA PHE A 175 -28.52 29.31 -0.92
C PHE A 175 -27.74 30.53 -0.45
N ARG A 176 -27.07 30.43 0.69
CA ARG A 176 -26.15 31.46 1.19
C ARG A 176 -24.73 31.09 0.84
N LEU A 177 -24.10 31.87 -0.02
CA LEU A 177 -22.67 31.80 -0.27
C LEU A 177 -21.93 32.42 0.92
N SER A 178 -20.82 31.79 1.32
CA SER A 178 -20.04 32.26 2.45
C SER A 178 -19.38 33.62 2.15
N HIS A 179 -19.72 34.63 2.93
CA HIS A 179 -19.03 35.93 2.89
C HIS A 179 -17.56 35.85 3.35
N ASN A 180 -17.17 34.77 4.00
CA ASN A 180 -15.82 34.58 4.53
C ASN A 180 -14.84 34.06 3.48
N PHE A 181 -15.31 33.75 2.26
CA PHE A 181 -14.48 33.31 1.15
C PHE A 181 -14.49 34.38 0.05
N SER A 182 -13.42 35.10 -0.09
CA SER A 182 -13.32 36.21 -1.04
C SER A 182 -12.05 36.14 -1.87
N LEU A 183 -12.15 36.57 -3.16
CA LEU A 183 -11.01 36.81 -4.01
C LEU A 183 -10.27 38.07 -3.54
N VAL A 184 -8.95 38.00 -3.52
CA VAL A 184 -8.09 39.10 -3.10
C VAL A 184 -6.92 39.31 -4.05
N ARG A 185 -6.51 40.57 -4.22
CA ARG A 185 -5.24 40.91 -4.87
C ARG A 185 -4.15 40.99 -3.81
N MET A 186 -3.08 40.26 -4.00
CA MET A 186 -1.92 40.28 -3.10
C MET A 186 -0.74 40.92 -3.83
N TRP A 187 0.02 41.72 -3.12
CA TRP A 187 1.19 42.42 -3.65
C TRP A 187 2.44 41.74 -3.10
N GLU A 188 3.28 41.19 -3.97
CA GLU A 188 4.59 40.68 -3.59
C GLU A 188 5.69 41.66 -4.04
N PRO A 189 6.55 42.12 -3.14
CA PRO A 189 7.75 42.88 -3.52
C PRO A 189 8.76 41.90 -4.16
N ARG A 190 8.94 41.98 -5.44
CA ARG A 190 9.96 41.21 -6.16
C ARG A 190 10.84 42.15 -6.96
N ALA A 191 12.14 42.20 -6.66
CA ALA A 191 13.16 42.95 -7.40
C ALA A 191 12.74 44.38 -7.82
N GLY A 192 12.21 45.19 -6.88
CA GLY A 192 11.85 46.59 -7.13
C GLY A 192 10.56 46.85 -7.92
N ARG A 193 9.86 45.78 -8.38
CA ARG A 193 8.56 45.89 -9.04
C ARG A 193 7.47 45.23 -8.20
N LYS A 194 6.35 45.93 -8.03
CA LYS A 194 5.15 45.38 -7.37
C LYS A 194 4.45 44.40 -8.33
N HIS A 195 4.63 43.12 -8.14
CA HIS A 195 3.84 42.10 -8.85
C HIS A 195 2.54 41.84 -8.10
N SER A 196 1.40 42.03 -8.78
CA SER A 196 0.11 41.63 -8.21
C SER A 196 -0.14 40.16 -8.46
N ARG A 197 -0.39 39.41 -7.41
CA ARG A 197 -0.92 38.05 -7.48
C ARG A 197 -2.38 38.06 -7.08
N VAL A 198 -3.15 37.19 -7.67
CA VAL A 198 -4.54 36.96 -7.30
C VAL A 198 -4.61 35.67 -6.48
N GLY A 199 -5.44 35.68 -5.47
CA GLY A 199 -5.67 34.54 -4.64
C GLY A 199 -6.99 34.68 -3.91
N PHE A 200 -7.18 33.90 -2.89
CA PHE A 200 -8.37 34.00 -2.03
C PHE A 200 -7.99 34.09 -0.56
N ARG A 201 -8.88 34.73 0.18
CA ARG A 201 -8.85 34.81 1.63
C ARG A 201 -10.02 34.01 2.18
N LEU A 202 -9.72 33.10 3.08
CA LEU A 202 -10.67 32.32 3.84
C LEU A 202 -10.51 32.62 5.33
N CYS A 203 -11.57 33.07 5.94
CA CYS A 203 -11.60 33.40 7.37
C CYS A 203 -12.53 32.43 8.12
N ASN A 204 -12.37 32.34 9.44
CA ASN A 204 -13.31 31.63 10.31
C ASN A 204 -14.64 32.40 10.44
N ALA A 205 -15.63 31.88 11.17
CA ALA A 205 -16.95 32.52 11.36
C ALA A 205 -16.87 33.92 11.98
N THR A 206 -15.88 34.16 12.82
CA THR A 206 -15.66 35.45 13.46
C THR A 206 -14.95 36.47 12.55
N GLY A 207 -14.59 36.09 11.32
CA GLY A 207 -13.81 36.89 10.37
C GLY A 207 -12.33 36.99 10.72
N GLY A 208 -11.88 36.28 11.76
CA GLY A 208 -10.49 36.17 12.17
C GLY A 208 -9.75 34.99 11.56
N ASN A 209 -8.51 34.77 11.98
CA ASN A 209 -7.65 33.61 11.59
C ASN A 209 -7.70 33.28 10.09
N CYS A 210 -7.53 34.29 9.25
CA CYS A 210 -7.70 34.15 7.80
C CYS A 210 -6.56 33.42 7.16
N LEU A 211 -6.89 32.44 6.28
CA LEU A 211 -5.96 31.75 5.40
C LEU A 211 -5.91 32.47 4.06
N PHE A 212 -4.70 32.68 3.57
CA PHE A 212 -4.46 33.25 2.25
C PHE A 212 -3.86 32.18 1.34
N SER A 213 -4.40 32.06 0.12
CA SER A 213 -3.88 31.18 -0.91
C SER A 213 -3.62 31.99 -2.18
N SER A 214 -2.37 32.02 -2.63
CA SER A 214 -2.01 32.64 -3.92
C SER A 214 -2.08 31.60 -5.03
N GLN A 215 -2.57 31.98 -6.19
CA GLN A 215 -2.64 31.15 -7.38
C GLN A 215 -1.66 31.65 -8.47
N ALA A 216 -1.29 30.75 -9.40
CA ALA A 216 -0.36 31.07 -10.47
C ALA A 216 -0.91 32.16 -11.43
N SER A 217 -2.23 32.24 -11.59
CA SER A 217 -2.91 33.22 -12.44
C SER A 217 -4.27 33.60 -11.84
N GLY A 218 -4.81 34.74 -12.31
CA GLY A 218 -6.17 35.15 -11.94
C GLY A 218 -7.24 34.16 -12.42
N ALA A 219 -7.03 33.53 -13.57
CA ALA A 219 -7.93 32.48 -14.07
C ALA A 219 -7.92 31.25 -13.16
N ALA A 220 -6.75 30.81 -12.70
CA ALA A 220 -6.64 29.69 -11.77
C ALA A 220 -7.29 30.01 -10.40
N ALA A 221 -7.13 31.24 -9.91
CA ALA A 221 -7.77 31.68 -8.69
C ALA A 221 -9.30 31.68 -8.83
N LEU A 222 -9.81 32.19 -9.94
CA LEU A 222 -11.23 32.21 -10.23
C LEU A 222 -11.81 30.79 -10.36
N GLN A 223 -11.13 29.91 -11.07
CA GLN A 223 -11.57 28.53 -11.24
C GLN A 223 -11.64 27.78 -9.91
N GLU A 224 -10.64 27.94 -9.02
CA GLU A 224 -10.64 27.31 -7.72
C GLU A 224 -11.74 27.88 -6.82
N TRP A 225 -11.97 29.19 -6.87
CA TRP A 225 -13.02 29.85 -6.14
C TRP A 225 -14.42 29.41 -6.60
N LEU A 226 -14.65 29.32 -7.91
CA LEU A 226 -15.90 28.81 -8.48
C LEU A 226 -16.13 27.34 -8.16
N ARG A 227 -15.08 26.53 -8.24
CA ARG A 227 -15.13 25.12 -7.86
C ARG A 227 -15.57 24.93 -6.40
N PHE A 228 -15.07 25.76 -5.52
CA PHE A 228 -15.45 25.71 -4.10
C PHE A 228 -16.93 26.05 -3.89
N HIS A 229 -17.45 27.08 -4.55
CA HIS A 229 -18.86 27.43 -4.49
C HIS A 229 -19.76 26.39 -5.17
N TYR A 230 -19.30 25.82 -6.27
CA TYR A 230 -19.98 24.72 -6.94
C TYR A 230 -20.15 23.48 -6.06
N ILE A 231 -19.16 23.13 -5.26
CA ILE A 231 -19.25 22.03 -4.30
C ILE A 231 -20.41 22.24 -3.32
N ASN A 232 -20.63 23.47 -2.83
CA ASN A 232 -21.75 23.78 -1.95
C ASN A 232 -23.10 23.67 -2.65
N LEU A 233 -23.17 24.11 -3.89
CA LEU A 233 -24.35 23.96 -4.71
C LEU A 233 -24.72 22.50 -4.90
N VAL A 234 -23.74 21.67 -5.27
CA VAL A 234 -23.94 20.22 -5.48
C VAL A 234 -24.34 19.50 -4.19
N ALA A 235 -23.78 19.90 -3.04
CA ALA A 235 -24.14 19.31 -1.74
C ALA A 235 -25.61 19.55 -1.35
N GLN A 236 -26.25 20.57 -1.92
CA GLN A 236 -27.65 20.93 -1.66
C GLN A 236 -28.63 20.36 -2.70
N LEU A 237 -28.13 19.83 -3.83
CA LEU A 237 -28.99 19.25 -4.86
C LEU A 237 -29.76 18.04 -4.35
N PRO A 238 -31.04 17.89 -4.76
CA PRO A 238 -31.82 16.69 -4.43
C PRO A 238 -31.12 15.42 -4.91
N PRO A 239 -31.15 14.33 -4.12
CA PRO A 239 -30.50 13.07 -4.50
C PRO A 239 -31.00 12.50 -5.84
N ALA A 240 -32.23 12.83 -6.24
CA ALA A 240 -32.82 12.41 -7.53
C ALA A 240 -32.10 13.05 -8.73
N LEU A 241 -31.75 14.33 -8.64
CA LEU A 241 -30.98 15.03 -9.68
C LEU A 241 -29.51 14.53 -9.72
N ALA A 242 -28.95 14.24 -8.55
CA ALA A 242 -27.61 13.69 -8.45
C ALA A 242 -27.49 12.29 -9.06
N ARG A 243 -28.58 11.55 -9.18
CA ARG A 243 -28.63 10.16 -9.66
C ARG A 243 -29.18 10.02 -11.08
N ALA A 244 -29.42 11.09 -11.84
CA ALA A 244 -29.81 10.98 -13.23
C ALA A 244 -28.59 10.51 -14.07
N PRO A 245 -28.34 9.18 -14.19
CA PRO A 245 -27.15 8.68 -14.88
C PRO A 245 -27.30 8.95 -16.37
N ARG A 246 -26.22 9.39 -17.00
CA ARG A 246 -26.11 9.29 -18.45
C ARG A 246 -26.18 7.81 -18.82
N ARG A 247 -26.91 7.50 -19.88
CA ARG A 247 -26.98 6.12 -20.36
C ARG A 247 -25.66 5.72 -21.02
N PHE A 248 -25.26 4.46 -20.89
CA PHE A 248 -24.04 3.93 -21.50
C PHE A 248 -23.86 4.33 -22.97
N PRO A 249 -24.88 4.21 -23.87
CA PRO A 249 -24.74 4.59 -25.28
C PRO A 249 -24.54 6.10 -25.51
N GLU A 250 -24.83 6.94 -24.53
CA GLU A 250 -24.61 8.38 -24.64
C GLU A 250 -23.13 8.75 -24.51
N LEU A 251 -22.33 7.96 -23.76
CA LEU A 251 -20.90 8.17 -23.59
C LEU A 251 -20.06 7.26 -24.48
N VAL A 252 -20.36 5.95 -24.50
CA VAL A 252 -19.65 4.94 -25.28
C VAL A 252 -20.50 4.62 -26.52
N TYR A 253 -20.13 5.24 -27.63
CA TYR A 253 -20.86 5.10 -28.88
C TYR A 253 -20.59 3.76 -29.57
N SER A 254 -19.34 3.32 -29.57
CA SER A 254 -18.91 2.03 -30.12
C SER A 254 -17.81 1.45 -29.26
N CYS A 255 -17.83 0.15 -29.08
CA CYS A 255 -16.81 -0.62 -28.40
C CYS A 255 -16.52 -1.91 -29.14
N GLN A 256 -15.24 -2.23 -29.28
CA GLN A 256 -14.75 -3.47 -29.86
C GLN A 256 -13.47 -3.90 -29.13
N TYR A 257 -13.38 -5.18 -28.78
CA TYR A 257 -12.19 -5.80 -28.19
C TYR A 257 -11.81 -7.04 -28.96
N ASP A 258 -10.55 -7.13 -29.42
CA ASP A 258 -10.01 -8.26 -30.21
C ASP A 258 -10.90 -8.65 -31.42
N GLY A 259 -11.49 -7.66 -32.10
CA GLY A 259 -12.39 -7.86 -33.21
C GLY A 259 -13.87 -8.08 -32.86
N GLU A 260 -14.16 -8.40 -31.61
CA GLU A 260 -15.51 -8.68 -31.11
C GLU A 260 -16.21 -7.43 -30.53
N PRO A 261 -17.51 -7.23 -30.80
CA PRO A 261 -18.23 -6.11 -30.22
C PRO A 261 -18.43 -6.31 -28.71
N CYS A 262 -18.16 -5.27 -27.92
CA CYS A 262 -18.42 -5.31 -26.47
C CYS A 262 -19.93 -5.26 -26.18
N ARG A 263 -20.33 -5.89 -25.08
CA ARG A 263 -21.68 -5.85 -24.54
C ARG A 263 -21.77 -4.82 -23.42
N PRO A 264 -22.95 -4.26 -23.14
CA PRO A 264 -23.13 -3.41 -21.96
C PRO A 264 -22.78 -4.09 -20.64
N SER A 265 -22.93 -5.44 -20.57
CA SER A 265 -22.54 -6.28 -19.44
C SER A 265 -21.02 -6.33 -19.17
N ASP A 266 -20.20 -6.00 -20.17
CA ASP A 266 -18.74 -5.95 -20.03
C ASP A 266 -18.28 -4.68 -19.29
N TYR A 267 -19.23 -3.83 -18.89
CA TYR A 267 -18.98 -2.58 -18.18
C TYR A 267 -19.70 -2.54 -16.84
N VAL A 268 -18.97 -2.09 -15.82
CA VAL A 268 -19.53 -1.77 -14.51
C VAL A 268 -19.75 -0.26 -14.42
N PRO A 269 -21.02 0.21 -14.32
CA PRO A 269 -21.32 1.63 -14.13
C PRO A 269 -21.08 2.06 -12.69
N PHE A 270 -20.57 3.27 -12.50
CA PHE A 270 -20.52 3.91 -11.18
C PHE A 270 -20.62 5.43 -11.33
N HIS A 271 -21.01 6.10 -10.25
CA HIS A 271 -21.08 7.56 -10.21
C HIS A 271 -19.85 8.12 -9.50
N HIS A 272 -19.09 8.96 -10.22
CA HIS A 272 -17.94 9.67 -9.66
C HIS A 272 -18.34 11.10 -9.27
N PRO A 273 -18.04 11.58 -8.05
CA PRO A 273 -18.52 12.89 -7.58
C PRO A 273 -18.05 14.07 -8.44
N VAL A 274 -16.88 13.93 -9.08
CA VAL A 274 -16.27 14.99 -9.92
C VAL A 274 -16.61 14.83 -11.39
N PHE A 275 -16.67 13.57 -11.88
CA PHE A 275 -16.79 13.26 -13.31
C PHE A 275 -18.16 12.67 -13.69
N GLY A 276 -19.04 12.46 -12.72
CA GLY A 276 -20.39 11.96 -12.94
C GLY A 276 -20.43 10.50 -13.33
N SER A 277 -21.18 10.17 -14.39
CA SER A 277 -21.38 8.80 -14.85
C SER A 277 -20.10 8.25 -15.47
N CYS A 278 -19.60 7.18 -14.90
CA CYS A 278 -18.41 6.46 -15.32
C CYS A 278 -18.74 5.01 -15.64
N TYR A 279 -17.98 4.43 -16.55
CA TYR A 279 -18.13 3.04 -16.97
C TYR A 279 -16.74 2.40 -17.01
N THR A 280 -16.59 1.26 -16.31
CA THR A 280 -15.34 0.52 -16.27
C THR A 280 -15.45 -0.76 -17.06
N PHE A 281 -14.71 -0.87 -18.13
CA PHE A 281 -14.54 -2.10 -18.92
C PHE A 281 -13.65 -3.07 -18.18
N ASN A 282 -13.99 -4.37 -18.18
CA ASN A 282 -13.18 -5.46 -17.64
C ASN A 282 -12.81 -5.27 -16.16
N SER A 283 -13.79 -4.88 -15.34
CA SER A 283 -13.64 -4.69 -13.89
C SER A 283 -14.19 -5.89 -13.10
N ARG A 284 -13.93 -5.91 -11.80
CA ARG A 284 -14.58 -6.86 -10.90
C ARG A 284 -16.11 -6.75 -11.00
N GLY A 285 -16.75 -7.85 -11.35
CA GLY A 285 -18.21 -7.91 -11.59
C GLY A 285 -18.57 -8.12 -13.07
N THR A 286 -17.59 -8.09 -13.98
CA THR A 286 -17.78 -8.54 -15.36
C THR A 286 -17.40 -10.02 -15.48
N ASP A 287 -18.20 -10.81 -16.20
CA ASP A 287 -17.94 -12.22 -16.46
C ASP A 287 -18.27 -12.54 -17.93
N PRO A 288 -17.36 -13.13 -18.70
CA PRO A 288 -15.97 -13.48 -18.37
C PRO A 288 -15.01 -12.27 -18.41
N PHE A 289 -13.88 -12.37 -17.71
CA PHE A 289 -12.79 -11.41 -17.85
C PHE A 289 -12.09 -11.52 -19.19
N TRP A 290 -11.86 -10.37 -19.82
CA TRP A 290 -11.12 -10.30 -21.07
C TRP A 290 -9.61 -10.45 -20.85
N LYS A 291 -8.99 -11.32 -21.66
CA LYS A 291 -7.55 -11.63 -21.62
C LYS A 291 -6.88 -11.18 -22.91
N ALA A 292 -5.70 -10.59 -22.80
CA ALA A 292 -4.84 -10.29 -23.95
C ALA A 292 -3.93 -11.50 -24.24
N THR A 293 -4.17 -12.15 -25.36
CA THR A 293 -3.39 -13.29 -25.84
C THR A 293 -2.34 -12.89 -26.87
N LYS A 294 -2.58 -11.76 -27.57
CA LYS A 294 -1.72 -11.22 -28.63
C LYS A 294 -1.44 -9.74 -28.38
N PRO A 295 -0.22 -9.28 -28.65
CA PRO A 295 0.10 -7.84 -28.61
C PRO A 295 -0.29 -7.16 -29.91
N GLY A 296 -0.56 -5.87 -29.85
CA GLY A 296 -0.79 -5.04 -31.03
C GLY A 296 -2.16 -4.38 -31.11
N ILE A 297 -2.27 -3.36 -31.94
CA ILE A 297 -3.47 -2.52 -32.07
C ILE A 297 -4.74 -3.32 -32.42
N PRO A 298 -4.71 -4.31 -33.35
CA PRO A 298 -5.93 -5.04 -33.73
C PRO A 298 -6.54 -5.86 -32.60
N TYR A 299 -5.74 -6.25 -31.62
CA TYR A 299 -6.13 -7.12 -30.50
C TYR A 299 -6.45 -6.33 -29.22
N GLY A 300 -6.54 -5.02 -29.31
CA GLY A 300 -6.83 -4.13 -28.22
C GLY A 300 -8.29 -3.72 -28.14
N LEU A 301 -8.57 -2.87 -27.15
CA LEU A 301 -9.86 -2.23 -26.92
C LEU A 301 -9.96 -0.97 -27.79
N SER A 302 -10.91 -0.93 -28.72
CA SER A 302 -11.20 0.24 -29.57
C SER A 302 -12.54 0.85 -29.16
N LEU A 303 -12.53 2.13 -28.80
CA LEU A 303 -13.68 2.87 -28.32
C LEU A 303 -13.93 4.10 -29.21
N ILE A 304 -15.21 4.38 -29.49
CA ILE A 304 -15.63 5.70 -29.97
C ILE A 304 -16.44 6.32 -28.83
N LEU A 305 -15.91 7.41 -28.29
CA LEU A 305 -16.48 8.11 -27.14
C LEU A 305 -17.10 9.43 -27.56
N ARG A 306 -18.17 9.80 -26.89
CA ARG A 306 -18.89 11.05 -27.13
C ARG A 306 -18.68 12.02 -25.98
N ALA A 307 -18.11 13.17 -26.26
CA ALA A 307 -17.95 14.28 -25.34
C ALA A 307 -19.00 15.35 -25.68
N GLU A 308 -20.10 15.39 -24.91
CA GLU A 308 -21.17 16.36 -25.13
C GLU A 308 -20.77 17.75 -24.59
N GLN A 309 -20.07 18.53 -25.40
CA GLN A 309 -19.56 19.84 -24.98
C GLN A 309 -20.66 20.86 -24.64
N LYS A 310 -21.86 20.71 -25.20
CA LYS A 310 -23.02 21.56 -24.90
C LYS A 310 -23.51 21.40 -23.46
N GLU A 311 -23.30 20.22 -22.89
CA GLU A 311 -23.68 19.88 -21.52
C GLU A 311 -22.60 20.20 -20.47
N HIS A 312 -21.45 20.77 -20.91
CA HIS A 312 -20.39 21.17 -20.02
C HIS A 312 -20.79 22.42 -19.22
N ILE A 313 -20.40 22.42 -17.94
CA ILE A 313 -20.64 23.57 -17.07
C ILE A 313 -19.59 24.64 -17.40
N PRO A 314 -20.00 25.81 -17.93
CA PRO A 314 -19.07 26.89 -18.19
C PRO A 314 -18.28 27.26 -16.93
N LEU A 315 -17.05 27.73 -17.07
CA LEU A 315 -16.16 28.17 -16.00
C LEU A 315 -15.58 27.06 -15.10
N LEU A 316 -16.26 25.91 -14.98
CA LEU A 316 -15.73 24.75 -14.24
C LEU A 316 -14.97 23.82 -15.16
N SER A 317 -15.56 23.43 -16.28
CA SER A 317 -14.95 22.58 -17.29
C SER A 317 -14.32 23.43 -18.40
N THR A 318 -13.07 23.82 -18.19
CA THR A 318 -12.30 24.55 -19.21
C THR A 318 -11.70 23.61 -20.28
N VAL A 319 -11.79 22.31 -20.07
CA VAL A 319 -11.27 21.26 -20.95
C VAL A 319 -12.43 20.49 -21.55
N ALA A 320 -12.45 20.33 -22.87
CA ALA A 320 -13.41 19.48 -23.56
C ALA A 320 -12.82 18.09 -23.80
N GLY A 321 -13.57 17.03 -23.49
CA GLY A 321 -13.14 15.67 -23.73
C GLY A 321 -13.80 14.63 -22.86
N VAL A 322 -13.10 13.51 -22.74
CA VAL A 322 -13.50 12.37 -21.89
C VAL A 322 -12.31 12.03 -20.99
N LYS A 323 -12.57 11.69 -19.74
CA LYS A 323 -11.56 11.24 -18.80
C LYS A 323 -11.40 9.72 -18.92
N VAL A 324 -10.16 9.26 -19.05
CA VAL A 324 -9.86 7.80 -19.16
C VAL A 324 -8.79 7.44 -18.14
N MET A 325 -8.94 6.27 -17.52
CA MET A 325 -7.96 5.70 -16.61
C MET A 325 -7.79 4.21 -16.90
N ILE A 326 -6.55 3.74 -16.85
CA ILE A 326 -6.19 2.32 -17.01
C ILE A 326 -5.64 1.84 -15.66
N HIS A 327 -6.28 0.81 -15.11
CA HIS A 327 -5.97 0.35 -13.75
C HIS A 327 -6.20 -1.16 -13.57
N SER A 328 -5.89 -1.69 -12.40
CA SER A 328 -6.15 -3.09 -12.07
C SER A 328 -7.64 -3.36 -11.84
N HIS A 329 -8.12 -4.58 -12.10
CA HIS A 329 -9.53 -4.98 -12.08
C HIS A 329 -10.26 -4.71 -10.77
N ASN A 330 -9.56 -4.85 -9.64
CA ASN A 330 -10.13 -4.68 -8.30
C ASN A 330 -9.71 -3.37 -7.64
N GLN A 331 -9.16 -2.44 -8.40
CA GLN A 331 -8.72 -1.13 -7.90
C GLN A 331 -9.82 -0.08 -8.06
N THR A 332 -10.01 0.77 -7.05
CA THR A 332 -10.85 1.96 -7.19
C THR A 332 -10.21 2.94 -8.15
N PRO A 333 -10.92 3.40 -9.20
CA PRO A 333 -10.37 4.35 -10.15
C PRO A 333 -10.30 5.77 -9.55
N PHE A 334 -9.10 6.22 -9.22
CA PHE A 334 -8.83 7.60 -8.78
C PHE A 334 -8.46 8.48 -9.98
N LEU A 335 -9.48 8.86 -10.74
CA LEU A 335 -9.33 9.60 -12.00
C LEU A 335 -8.65 10.96 -11.85
N GLU A 336 -8.73 11.58 -10.68
CA GLU A 336 -8.06 12.84 -10.38
C GLU A 336 -6.54 12.70 -10.36
N HIS A 337 -6.04 11.53 -9.95
CA HIS A 337 -4.60 11.29 -9.79
C HIS A 337 -3.95 10.67 -11.02
N GLU A 338 -4.60 9.66 -11.61
CA GLU A 338 -3.99 8.83 -12.66
C GLU A 338 -4.73 8.91 -14.00
N GLY A 339 -5.92 9.52 -14.03
CA GLY A 339 -6.69 9.66 -15.25
C GLY A 339 -6.13 10.73 -16.18
N PHE A 340 -6.25 10.52 -17.49
CA PHE A 340 -5.84 11.43 -18.54
C PHE A 340 -7.01 11.82 -19.44
N HIS A 341 -6.87 12.96 -20.11
CA HIS A 341 -7.93 13.52 -20.96
C HIS A 341 -7.78 13.06 -22.40
N ILE A 342 -8.89 12.62 -22.99
CA ILE A 342 -8.99 12.32 -24.41
C ILE A 342 -9.70 13.47 -25.09
N ARG A 343 -9.01 14.08 -26.04
CA ARG A 343 -9.53 15.22 -26.81
C ARG A 343 -10.49 14.77 -27.91
N PRO A 344 -11.64 15.43 -28.09
CA PRO A 344 -12.53 15.18 -29.23
C PRO A 344 -11.87 15.57 -30.56
N GLY A 345 -12.32 14.95 -31.65
CA GLY A 345 -11.79 15.19 -33.00
C GLY A 345 -10.42 14.55 -33.25
N ILE A 346 -9.99 13.65 -32.37
CA ILE A 346 -8.68 12.98 -32.44
C ILE A 346 -8.87 11.48 -32.20
N ALA A 347 -8.07 10.67 -32.90
CA ALA A 347 -7.84 9.28 -32.57
C ALA A 347 -6.60 9.20 -31.67
N THR A 348 -6.77 8.67 -30.48
CA THR A 348 -5.71 8.45 -29.50
C THR A 348 -5.42 6.96 -29.39
N THR A 349 -4.19 6.58 -29.67
CA THR A 349 -3.74 5.19 -29.57
C THR A 349 -2.83 5.07 -28.35
N ILE A 350 -3.19 4.19 -27.41
CA ILE A 350 -2.55 4.03 -26.11
C ILE A 350 -1.93 2.65 -26.04
N ALA A 351 -0.61 2.61 -26.09
CA ALA A 351 0.16 1.40 -25.86
C ALA A 351 0.45 1.24 -24.36
N ILE A 352 0.12 0.09 -23.82
CA ILE A 352 0.31 -0.23 -22.41
C ILE A 352 1.40 -1.29 -22.20
N ARG A 353 2.09 -1.18 -21.07
CA ARG A 353 2.98 -2.19 -20.51
C ARG A 353 2.66 -2.35 -19.03
N GLN A 354 2.56 -3.57 -18.58
CA GLN A 354 2.34 -3.88 -17.17
C GLN A 354 3.68 -4.11 -16.48
N ASP A 355 3.92 -3.41 -15.39
CA ASP A 355 5.00 -3.66 -14.45
C ASP A 355 4.40 -4.10 -13.12
N GLN A 356 5.04 -5.06 -12.46
CA GLN A 356 4.64 -5.53 -11.13
C GLN A 356 5.70 -5.18 -10.12
N VAL A 357 5.29 -4.67 -8.97
CA VAL A 357 6.19 -4.38 -7.85
C VAL A 357 5.76 -5.22 -6.66
N ASN A 358 6.67 -6.07 -6.19
CA ASN A 358 6.48 -6.91 -5.02
C ASN A 358 7.46 -6.44 -3.94
N ARG A 359 6.94 -5.90 -2.84
CA ARG A 359 7.70 -5.41 -1.70
C ARG A 359 7.71 -6.43 -0.58
N LEU A 360 8.79 -6.48 0.15
CA LEU A 360 8.87 -7.24 1.39
C LEU A 360 8.23 -6.45 2.52
N GLY A 361 7.43 -7.13 3.33
CA GLY A 361 6.84 -6.58 4.54
C GLY A 361 7.64 -6.93 5.80
N GLY A 362 7.05 -6.67 6.96
CA GLY A 362 7.63 -7.01 8.25
C GLY A 362 8.88 -6.19 8.57
N ASN A 363 9.98 -6.86 8.92
CA ASN A 363 11.22 -6.19 9.31
C ASN A 363 11.93 -5.48 8.14
N TYR A 364 11.67 -5.86 6.90
CA TYR A 364 12.30 -5.30 5.70
C TYR A 364 11.65 -4.01 5.22
N GLY A 365 10.40 -3.75 5.57
CA GLY A 365 9.70 -2.54 5.17
C GLY A 365 8.23 -2.53 5.59
N LYS A 366 7.66 -1.33 5.61
CA LYS A 366 6.24 -1.16 5.93
C LYS A 366 5.42 -1.25 4.64
N CYS A 367 4.76 -2.36 4.41
CA CYS A 367 3.74 -2.50 3.38
C CYS A 367 2.58 -3.35 3.90
N THR A 368 1.41 -3.24 3.27
CA THR A 368 0.23 -4.05 3.59
C THR A 368 -0.20 -4.88 2.38
N THR A 369 -0.80 -6.03 2.62
CA THR A 369 -1.27 -6.92 1.55
C THR A 369 -2.70 -6.59 1.15
N ASP A 370 -3.58 -6.42 2.09
CA ASP A 370 -5.03 -6.23 1.92
C ASP A 370 -5.59 -5.00 2.66
N GLY A 371 -4.76 -4.37 3.50
CA GLY A 371 -5.16 -3.22 4.31
C GLY A 371 -5.86 -3.57 5.63
N ALA A 372 -5.95 -4.85 6.00
CA ALA A 372 -6.56 -5.26 7.27
C ALA A 372 -5.72 -4.85 8.50
N ASP A 373 -4.41 -4.73 8.31
CA ASP A 373 -3.42 -4.30 9.31
C ASP A 373 -3.31 -2.76 9.45
N VAL A 374 -4.09 -2.00 8.66
CA VAL A 374 -4.03 -0.54 8.65
C VAL A 374 -4.94 0.04 9.73
N ALA A 375 -4.43 0.99 10.51
CA ALA A 375 -5.18 1.66 11.58
C ALA A 375 -6.34 2.55 11.07
N VAL A 376 -6.44 2.76 9.76
CA VAL A 376 -7.48 3.57 9.11
C VAL A 376 -8.55 2.65 8.53
N GLU A 377 -9.79 2.81 8.99
CA GLU A 377 -10.93 2.13 8.37
C GLU A 377 -11.18 2.69 6.97
N LEU A 378 -11.08 1.82 5.98
CA LEU A 378 -11.23 2.18 4.57
C LEU A 378 -12.69 2.47 4.22
N LEU A 379 -12.92 3.51 3.42
CA LEU A 379 -14.23 3.89 2.91
C LEU A 379 -14.53 3.31 1.52
N TYR A 380 -13.61 2.54 0.97
CA TYR A 380 -13.70 1.94 -0.36
C TYR A 380 -13.72 0.41 -0.25
N ASN A 381 -14.62 -0.24 -0.99
CA ASN A 381 -14.81 -1.71 -0.93
C ASN A 381 -13.90 -2.50 -1.89
N ASN A 382 -13.00 -1.83 -2.59
CA ASN A 382 -12.05 -2.45 -3.52
C ASN A 382 -10.73 -2.78 -2.81
N SER A 383 -9.81 -3.40 -3.55
CA SER A 383 -8.48 -3.72 -3.01
C SER A 383 -7.76 -2.47 -2.48
N TYR A 384 -6.96 -2.68 -1.46
CA TYR A 384 -6.19 -1.63 -0.82
C TYR A 384 -5.30 -0.89 -1.82
N THR A 385 -5.34 0.44 -1.75
CA THR A 385 -4.38 1.33 -2.42
C THR A 385 -3.99 2.44 -1.45
N LEU A 386 -2.79 2.97 -1.60
CA LEU A 386 -2.34 4.12 -0.78
C LEU A 386 -3.32 5.29 -0.87
N GLN A 387 -3.87 5.56 -2.05
CA GLN A 387 -4.83 6.65 -2.27
C GLN A 387 -6.14 6.41 -1.53
N ALA A 388 -6.68 5.17 -1.57
CA ALA A 388 -7.88 4.82 -0.82
C ALA A 388 -7.71 5.06 0.69
N CYS A 389 -6.55 4.69 1.24
CA CYS A 389 -6.23 4.92 2.64
C CYS A 389 -6.10 6.41 2.97
N LEU A 390 -5.35 7.18 2.16
CA LEU A 390 -5.17 8.62 2.38
C LEU A 390 -6.48 9.39 2.31
N HIS A 391 -7.36 9.07 1.32
CA HIS A 391 -8.68 9.69 1.20
C HIS A 391 -9.58 9.33 2.38
N SER A 392 -9.57 8.06 2.82
CA SER A 392 -10.33 7.61 3.99
C SER A 392 -9.86 8.29 5.28
N CYS A 393 -8.54 8.39 5.48
CA CYS A 393 -7.95 9.09 6.61
C CYS A 393 -8.32 10.58 6.63
N PHE A 394 -8.19 11.25 5.48
CA PHE A 394 -8.53 12.66 5.35
C PHE A 394 -10.03 12.91 5.61
N GLN A 395 -10.91 12.07 5.04
CA GLN A 395 -12.36 12.18 5.23
C GLN A 395 -12.76 12.02 6.70
N ARG A 396 -12.13 11.07 7.41
CA ARG A 396 -12.33 10.90 8.85
C ARG A 396 -11.81 12.08 9.66
N ALA A 397 -10.68 12.65 9.27
CA ALA A 397 -10.16 13.87 9.88
C ALA A 397 -11.10 15.06 9.67
N MET A 398 -11.69 15.18 8.46
CA MET A 398 -12.73 16.19 8.15
C MET A 398 -13.94 16.04 9.05
N LEU A 399 -14.48 14.83 9.18
CA LEU A 399 -15.64 14.57 10.03
C LEU A 399 -15.35 14.88 11.50
N ARG A 400 -14.16 14.54 12.01
CA ARG A 400 -13.78 14.79 13.41
C ARG A 400 -13.52 16.28 13.71
N GLN A 401 -12.84 17.00 12.80
CA GLN A 401 -12.39 18.37 13.05
C GLN A 401 -13.36 19.42 12.50
N CYS A 402 -13.98 19.16 11.35
CA CYS A 402 -14.86 20.10 10.66
C CYS A 402 -16.35 19.74 10.81
N GLY A 403 -16.69 18.59 11.41
CA GLY A 403 -18.08 18.14 11.64
C GLY A 403 -18.82 17.71 10.36
N CYS A 404 -18.15 17.67 9.22
CA CYS A 404 -18.73 17.29 7.93
C CYS A 404 -17.68 16.65 7.02
N GLY A 405 -18.12 15.90 6.00
CA GLY A 405 -17.28 15.23 5.04
C GLY A 405 -17.16 15.98 3.70
N TYR A 406 -16.02 15.84 3.06
CA TYR A 406 -15.78 16.41 1.75
C TYR A 406 -16.50 15.61 0.66
N ILE A 407 -17.23 16.29 -0.24
CA ILE A 407 -18.14 15.65 -1.19
C ILE A 407 -17.46 14.69 -2.18
N TYR A 408 -16.18 14.88 -2.42
CA TYR A 408 -15.43 14.04 -3.37
C TYR A 408 -14.99 12.69 -2.80
N TYR A 409 -15.20 12.45 -1.51
CA TYR A 409 -14.86 11.20 -0.85
C TYR A 409 -16.10 10.53 -0.28
N PRO A 410 -16.16 9.19 -0.25
CA PRO A 410 -17.27 8.47 0.36
C PRO A 410 -17.45 8.84 1.84
N LEU A 411 -18.68 8.77 2.31
CA LEU A 411 -19.02 8.99 3.71
C LEU A 411 -19.16 7.67 4.45
N PRO A 412 -18.67 7.58 5.68
CA PRO A 412 -19.06 6.51 6.58
C PRO A 412 -20.53 6.64 6.97
N ALA A 413 -21.11 5.56 7.49
CA ALA A 413 -22.50 5.55 7.95
C ALA A 413 -22.76 6.67 8.96
N GLY A 414 -23.87 7.43 8.75
CA GLY A 414 -24.24 8.56 9.60
C GLY A 414 -23.47 9.87 9.34
N GLY A 415 -22.50 9.88 8.44
CA GLY A 415 -21.80 11.11 8.03
C GLY A 415 -22.68 12.01 7.15
N ARG A 416 -22.33 13.30 7.10
CA ARG A 416 -22.98 14.31 6.24
C ARG A 416 -21.94 15.08 5.47
N TYR A 417 -22.25 15.44 4.23
CA TYR A 417 -21.41 16.32 3.42
C TYR A 417 -21.45 17.77 3.91
N CYS A 418 -20.34 18.48 3.69
CA CYS A 418 -20.20 19.87 4.06
C CYS A 418 -21.09 20.77 3.22
N ASP A 419 -21.78 21.70 3.90
CA ASP A 419 -22.68 22.70 3.32
C ASP A 419 -22.60 23.99 4.13
N TYR A 420 -22.55 25.14 3.47
CA TYR A 420 -22.50 26.46 4.10
C TYR A 420 -23.72 26.80 4.94
N SER A 421 -24.89 26.26 4.61
CA SER A 421 -26.11 26.54 5.37
C SER A 421 -26.05 25.98 6.79
N ARG A 422 -25.28 24.92 6.98
CA ARG A 422 -25.13 24.23 8.27
C ARG A 422 -23.77 24.50 8.95
N GLN A 423 -22.72 24.55 8.14
CA GLN A 423 -21.33 24.77 8.62
C GLN A 423 -20.67 25.89 7.81
N PRO A 424 -20.91 27.16 8.16
CA PRO A 424 -20.35 28.28 7.39
C PRO A 424 -18.82 28.30 7.30
N GLU A 425 -18.15 27.68 8.26
CA GLU A 425 -16.68 27.66 8.37
C GLU A 425 -16.01 26.46 7.71
N TRP A 426 -16.78 25.53 7.14
CA TRP A 426 -16.20 24.27 6.65
C TRP A 426 -15.04 24.49 5.66
N GLY A 427 -15.14 25.53 4.84
CA GLY A 427 -14.09 25.86 3.88
C GLY A 427 -12.76 26.21 4.53
N HIS A 428 -12.79 27.04 5.57
CA HIS A 428 -11.60 27.39 6.34
C HIS A 428 -10.96 26.13 6.97
N CYS A 429 -11.78 25.30 7.60
CA CYS A 429 -11.38 24.04 8.20
C CYS A 429 -10.76 23.09 7.15
N PHE A 430 -11.42 22.90 6.00
CA PHE A 430 -10.94 22.08 4.88
C PHE A 430 -9.56 22.52 4.38
N TYR A 431 -9.39 23.81 4.08
CA TYR A 431 -8.11 24.29 3.56
C TYR A 431 -6.99 24.22 4.61
N GLN A 432 -7.29 24.42 5.88
CA GLN A 432 -6.34 24.22 6.97
C GLN A 432 -5.91 22.76 7.06
N LEU A 433 -6.85 21.81 7.02
CA LEU A 433 -6.58 20.38 7.06
C LEU A 433 -5.82 19.90 5.81
N SER A 434 -6.23 20.37 4.64
CA SER A 434 -5.56 20.09 3.36
C SER A 434 -4.11 20.60 3.35
N ARG A 435 -3.84 21.77 3.97
CA ARG A 435 -2.47 22.26 4.14
C ARG A 435 -1.65 21.38 5.07
N ARG A 436 -2.24 20.89 6.18
CA ARG A 436 -1.58 19.94 7.08
C ARG A 436 -1.27 18.63 6.39
N LEU A 437 -2.18 18.09 5.57
CA LEU A 437 -1.95 16.88 4.77
C LEU A 437 -0.76 17.09 3.81
N ARG A 438 -0.77 18.19 3.03
CA ARG A 438 0.30 18.49 2.07
C ARG A 438 1.67 18.72 2.72
N SER A 439 1.71 19.23 3.96
CA SER A 439 2.95 19.43 4.72
C SER A 439 3.35 18.22 5.56
N HIS A 440 2.74 17.05 5.34
CA HIS A 440 2.97 15.81 6.11
C HIS A 440 2.80 15.96 7.63
N ARG A 441 2.03 16.96 8.07
CA ARG A 441 1.72 17.20 9.49
C ARG A 441 0.44 16.49 9.95
N LEU A 442 -0.21 15.76 9.06
CA LEU A 442 -1.33 14.88 9.37
C LEU A 442 -0.81 13.46 9.37
N ASP A 443 -1.14 12.68 10.40
CA ASP A 443 -0.62 11.32 10.63
C ASP A 443 -1.05 10.29 9.57
N CYS A 444 -1.85 10.71 8.58
CA CYS A 444 -2.32 9.85 7.49
C CYS A 444 -1.19 9.12 6.75
N PHE A 445 -0.05 9.78 6.51
CA PHE A 445 1.09 9.15 5.83
C PHE A 445 1.80 8.10 6.68
N GLN A 446 1.70 8.21 8.01
CA GLN A 446 2.29 7.22 8.93
C GLN A 446 1.41 5.98 9.05
N HIS A 447 0.07 6.18 8.96
CA HIS A 447 -0.92 5.12 9.10
C HIS A 447 -1.28 4.42 7.77
N CYS A 448 -0.88 4.99 6.63
CA CYS A 448 -1.18 4.46 5.31
C CYS A 448 0.11 3.93 4.64
N PRO A 449 0.48 2.64 4.83
CA PRO A 449 1.62 2.05 4.15
C PRO A 449 1.34 1.82 2.66
N LYS A 450 2.39 1.59 1.87
CA LYS A 450 2.25 1.18 0.47
C LYS A 450 1.72 -0.26 0.39
N PRO A 451 1.05 -0.67 -0.70
CA PRO A 451 0.70 -2.07 -0.92
C PRO A 451 1.97 -2.90 -1.14
N CYS A 452 2.01 -4.14 -0.61
CA CYS A 452 3.12 -5.06 -0.83
C CYS A 452 3.16 -5.54 -2.28
N ARG A 453 1.99 -5.70 -2.92
CA ARG A 453 1.87 -6.07 -4.33
C ARG A 453 1.14 -4.98 -5.09
N GLU A 454 1.76 -4.48 -6.14
CA GLU A 454 1.22 -3.39 -6.95
C GLU A 454 1.45 -3.66 -8.43
N SER A 455 0.39 -3.52 -9.24
CA SER A 455 0.48 -3.58 -10.69
C SER A 455 0.39 -2.17 -11.26
N LEU A 456 1.41 -1.75 -11.95
CA LEU A 456 1.53 -0.44 -12.57
C LEU A 456 1.40 -0.57 -14.08
N TYR A 457 0.55 0.25 -14.70
CA TYR A 457 0.41 0.29 -16.14
C TYR A 457 1.14 1.51 -16.70
N LYS A 458 2.26 1.28 -17.38
CA LYS A 458 2.96 2.33 -18.11
C LYS A 458 2.29 2.55 -19.44
N VAL A 459 1.89 3.79 -19.69
CA VAL A 459 1.16 4.19 -20.90
C VAL A 459 2.04 5.03 -21.83
N SER A 460 1.91 4.79 -23.13
CA SER A 460 2.51 5.61 -24.19
C SER A 460 1.41 5.93 -25.19
N ALA A 461 1.14 7.22 -25.41
CA ALA A 461 0.04 7.66 -26.25
C ALA A 461 0.54 8.35 -27.53
N GLY A 462 -0.07 7.96 -28.64
CA GLY A 462 0.04 8.63 -29.93
C GLY A 462 -1.29 9.22 -30.36
N THR A 463 -1.29 10.36 -31.05
CA THR A 463 -2.52 11.02 -31.47
C THR A 463 -2.51 11.33 -32.96
N ALA A 464 -3.67 11.20 -33.60
CA ALA A 464 -3.89 11.57 -34.99
C ALA A 464 -5.26 12.27 -35.16
N LYS A 465 -5.36 13.14 -36.11
CA LYS A 465 -6.63 13.84 -36.41
C LYS A 465 -7.67 12.85 -36.95
N TRP A 466 -8.85 12.79 -36.34
CA TRP A 466 -9.91 11.87 -36.70
C TRP A 466 -11.29 12.51 -36.52
N PRO A 467 -12.22 12.34 -37.49
CA PRO A 467 -12.03 11.83 -38.86
C PRO A 467 -11.15 12.75 -39.72
N SER A 468 -10.54 12.21 -40.77
CA SER A 468 -9.86 13.03 -41.76
C SER A 468 -10.85 13.94 -42.52
N LEU A 469 -10.38 15.02 -43.12
CA LEU A 469 -11.24 15.96 -43.83
C LEU A 469 -12.08 15.29 -44.92
N LYS A 470 -11.49 14.35 -45.67
CA LYS A 470 -12.21 13.63 -46.73
C LYS A 470 -13.15 12.55 -46.23
N SER A 471 -12.87 11.97 -45.04
CA SER A 471 -13.67 10.88 -44.47
C SER A 471 -14.74 11.36 -43.51
N GLN A 472 -14.76 12.64 -43.16
CA GLN A 472 -15.63 13.14 -42.07
C GLN A 472 -17.11 12.93 -42.34
N ASP A 473 -17.56 13.12 -43.58
CA ASP A 473 -18.98 13.00 -43.93
C ASP A 473 -19.42 11.53 -43.95
N TRP A 474 -18.55 10.64 -44.47
CA TRP A 474 -18.78 9.21 -44.47
C TRP A 474 -18.81 8.65 -43.02
N VAL A 475 -17.84 9.01 -42.19
CA VAL A 475 -17.83 8.57 -40.77
C VAL A 475 -19.05 9.10 -40.03
N ARG A 476 -19.46 10.35 -40.27
CA ARG A 476 -20.64 10.94 -39.67
C ARG A 476 -21.91 10.20 -40.09
N GLN A 477 -22.03 9.82 -41.35
CA GLN A 477 -23.15 9.06 -41.89
C GLN A 477 -23.18 7.64 -41.28
N ALA A 478 -22.04 6.96 -41.18
CA ALA A 478 -21.93 5.65 -40.55
C ALA A 478 -22.33 5.69 -39.06
N LEU A 479 -21.91 6.73 -38.35
CA LEU A 479 -22.26 6.94 -36.94
C LEU A 479 -23.77 7.24 -36.76
N ARG A 480 -24.42 7.93 -37.71
CA ARG A 480 -25.86 8.20 -37.66
C ARG A 480 -26.72 6.93 -37.77
N HIS A 481 -26.30 6.00 -38.60
CA HIS A 481 -27.04 4.74 -38.80
C HIS A 481 -27.02 3.78 -37.61
N GLN A 482 -25.99 3.89 -36.80
CA GLN A 482 -25.73 2.86 -35.78
C GLN A 482 -26.50 3.04 -34.46
N ASN A 483 -26.93 4.23 -34.05
CA ASN A 483 -27.69 4.40 -32.77
C ASN A 483 -28.26 5.82 -32.56
N GLY A 484 -29.19 6.27 -33.41
CA GLY A 484 -29.95 7.50 -33.12
C GLY A 484 -29.07 8.75 -32.86
N TYR A 485 -27.95 8.84 -33.56
CA TYR A 485 -27.05 9.98 -33.51
C TYR A 485 -27.78 11.21 -34.04
N ASN A 486 -28.20 12.11 -33.16
CA ASN A 486 -28.90 13.31 -33.55
C ASN A 486 -28.01 14.17 -34.47
N SER A 487 -28.66 14.76 -35.46
CA SER A 487 -28.06 15.61 -36.52
C SER A 487 -27.16 16.75 -36.01
N SER A 488 -27.29 17.14 -34.75
CA SER A 488 -26.58 18.24 -34.11
C SER A 488 -25.19 17.90 -33.55
N SER A 489 -24.80 16.60 -33.52
CA SER A 489 -23.48 16.22 -33.01
C SER A 489 -22.38 16.64 -33.99
N SER A 490 -21.54 17.53 -33.54
CA SER A 490 -20.40 18.04 -34.28
C SER A 490 -19.23 17.05 -34.27
N ARG A 491 -18.34 17.12 -35.28
CA ARG A 491 -17.02 16.47 -35.24
C ARG A 491 -16.26 16.75 -33.93
N ARG A 492 -16.57 17.88 -33.30
CA ARG A 492 -15.94 18.30 -32.03
C ARG A 492 -16.37 17.48 -30.82
N ASP A 493 -17.38 16.59 -30.97
CA ASP A 493 -17.96 15.86 -29.85
C ASP A 493 -17.55 14.39 -29.79
N VAL A 494 -16.84 13.86 -30.79
CA VAL A 494 -16.45 12.44 -30.83
C VAL A 494 -14.95 12.28 -30.77
N ALA A 495 -14.50 11.27 -30.01
CA ALA A 495 -13.10 10.87 -29.89
C ALA A 495 -12.98 9.37 -30.15
N LYS A 496 -11.91 8.95 -30.84
CA LYS A 496 -11.56 7.54 -30.98
C LYS A 496 -10.41 7.21 -30.03
N VAL A 497 -10.53 6.14 -29.27
CA VAL A 497 -9.49 5.67 -28.35
C VAL A 497 -9.23 4.21 -28.63
N THR A 498 -7.96 3.83 -28.72
CA THR A 498 -7.55 2.43 -28.84
C THR A 498 -6.51 2.14 -27.76
N VAL A 499 -6.79 1.16 -26.91
CA VAL A 499 -5.90 0.72 -25.82
C VAL A 499 -5.42 -0.69 -26.12
N PHE A 500 -4.12 -0.92 -26.13
CA PHE A 500 -3.58 -2.23 -26.48
C PHE A 500 -2.25 -2.50 -25.78
N TYR A 501 -1.93 -3.78 -25.57
CA TYR A 501 -0.60 -4.18 -25.11
C TYR A 501 0.42 -4.05 -26.24
N ARG A 502 1.48 -3.28 -25.99
CA ARG A 502 2.63 -3.20 -26.91
C ARG A 502 3.40 -4.51 -26.95
N GLN A 503 3.55 -5.14 -25.80
CA GLN A 503 4.22 -6.41 -25.58
C GLN A 503 3.51 -7.13 -24.43
N LEU A 504 3.49 -8.47 -24.47
CA LEU A 504 2.97 -9.26 -23.35
C LEU A 504 4.03 -9.49 -22.25
N ASN A 505 5.26 -9.01 -22.47
CA ASN A 505 6.29 -9.04 -21.45
C ASN A 505 5.95 -8.10 -20.30
N SER A 506 5.93 -8.62 -19.09
CA SER A 506 5.87 -7.81 -17.86
C SER A 506 7.23 -7.79 -17.19
N GLN A 507 7.54 -6.65 -16.63
CA GLN A 507 8.69 -6.51 -15.76
C GLN A 507 8.21 -6.63 -14.31
N ALA A 508 8.66 -7.69 -13.62
CA ALA A 508 8.41 -7.84 -12.20
C ALA A 508 9.66 -7.40 -11.42
N VAL A 509 9.48 -6.37 -10.63
CA VAL A 509 10.47 -5.88 -9.67
C VAL A 509 10.12 -6.49 -8.32
N ARG A 510 11.02 -7.31 -7.78
CA ARG A 510 10.82 -7.97 -6.49
C ARG A 510 11.92 -7.55 -5.54
N GLU A 511 11.54 -7.15 -4.35
CA GLU A 511 12.45 -7.01 -3.24
C GLU A 511 12.79 -8.40 -2.71
N ALA A 512 14.05 -8.68 -2.53
CA ALA A 512 14.56 -9.90 -1.90
C ALA A 512 15.51 -9.52 -0.76
N PRO A 513 15.57 -10.29 0.33
CA PRO A 513 16.56 -10.04 1.37
C PRO A 513 17.98 -10.21 0.80
N LEU A 514 18.86 -9.25 1.06
CA LEU A 514 20.27 -9.35 0.68
C LEU A 514 20.93 -10.53 1.38
N LEU A 515 20.62 -10.71 2.67
CA LEU A 515 21.07 -11.81 3.50
C LEU A 515 19.83 -12.63 3.93
N SER A 516 19.63 -13.78 3.28
CA SER A 516 18.67 -14.78 3.75
C SER A 516 19.27 -15.59 4.89
N GLU A 517 18.44 -16.24 5.69
CA GLU A 517 18.89 -17.13 6.79
C GLU A 517 19.85 -18.22 6.29
N ASN A 518 19.55 -18.81 5.12
CA ASN A 518 20.40 -19.81 4.50
C ASN A 518 21.77 -19.25 4.08
N LEU A 519 21.79 -18.02 3.54
CA LEU A 519 23.03 -17.35 3.13
C LEU A 519 23.84 -16.93 4.35
N LEU A 520 23.18 -16.50 5.42
CA LEU A 520 23.81 -16.21 6.70
C LEU A 520 24.51 -17.46 7.25
N LEU A 521 23.80 -18.58 7.33
CA LEU A 521 24.34 -19.85 7.83
C LEU A 521 25.52 -20.33 6.97
N SER A 522 25.39 -20.27 5.63
CA SER A 522 26.46 -20.62 4.70
C SER A 522 27.69 -19.72 4.89
N SER A 523 27.48 -18.40 5.05
CA SER A 523 28.57 -17.45 5.28
C SER A 523 29.25 -17.70 6.61
N MET A 524 28.49 -18.02 7.67
CA MET A 524 29.05 -18.42 8.98
C MET A 524 29.90 -19.67 8.86
N GLY A 525 29.41 -20.70 8.17
CA GLY A 525 30.15 -21.93 7.92
C GLY A 525 31.44 -21.69 7.14
N SER A 526 31.39 -20.82 6.11
CA SER A 526 32.56 -20.45 5.33
C SER A 526 33.64 -19.74 6.16
N GLN A 527 33.24 -18.80 7.02
CA GLN A 527 34.18 -18.09 7.91
C GLN A 527 34.77 -19.02 8.95
N TRP A 528 33.96 -19.91 9.52
CA TRP A 528 34.42 -20.91 10.47
C TRP A 528 35.45 -21.85 9.82
N SER A 529 35.14 -22.35 8.63
CA SER A 529 36.05 -23.20 7.87
C SER A 529 37.38 -22.48 7.49
N LEU A 530 37.31 -21.19 7.13
CA LEU A 530 38.46 -20.39 6.77
C LEU A 530 39.47 -20.24 7.93
N TRP A 531 38.97 -19.94 9.12
CA TRP A 531 39.85 -19.66 10.28
C TRP A 531 40.31 -20.92 11.01
N PHE A 532 39.49 -21.95 11.09
CA PHE A 532 39.75 -23.14 11.90
C PHE A 532 39.80 -24.44 11.08
N GLY A 533 39.52 -24.39 9.77
CA GLY A 533 39.44 -25.59 8.92
C GLY A 533 38.38 -26.57 9.38
N SER A 534 37.42 -26.11 10.17
CA SER A 534 36.46 -26.93 10.86
C SER A 534 35.14 -27.11 10.08
N SER A 535 34.39 -28.14 10.41
CA SER A 535 33.12 -28.50 9.80
C SER A 535 32.00 -28.44 10.85
N VAL A 536 30.77 -28.81 10.44
CA VAL A 536 29.63 -28.96 11.35
C VAL A 536 29.95 -29.99 12.46
N LEU A 537 30.75 -31.01 12.18
CA LEU A 537 31.19 -32.00 13.16
C LEU A 537 32.03 -31.38 14.27
N SER A 538 32.86 -30.38 13.97
CA SER A 538 33.63 -29.65 15.00
C SER A 538 32.75 -28.88 15.97
N VAL A 539 31.53 -28.48 15.54
CA VAL A 539 30.54 -27.87 16.45
C VAL A 539 29.99 -28.93 17.42
N VAL A 540 29.76 -30.14 16.94
CA VAL A 540 29.33 -31.27 17.79
C VAL A 540 30.43 -31.62 18.79
N GLU A 541 31.71 -31.69 18.39
CA GLU A 541 32.83 -31.90 19.30
C GLU A 541 32.92 -30.80 20.39
N MET A 542 32.66 -29.55 20.02
CA MET A 542 32.62 -28.44 21.00
C MET A 542 31.43 -28.55 21.98
N LEU A 543 30.26 -29.02 21.50
CA LEU A 543 29.11 -29.28 22.36
C LEU A 543 29.36 -30.42 23.31
N GLU A 544 30.02 -31.50 22.87
CA GLU A 544 30.46 -32.63 23.68
C GLU A 544 31.43 -32.14 24.79
N LEU A 545 32.44 -31.34 24.44
CA LEU A 545 33.33 -30.76 25.45
C LEU A 545 32.57 -29.91 26.49
N LEU A 546 31.59 -29.14 26.06
CA LEU A 546 30.78 -28.33 26.98
C LEU A 546 29.95 -29.22 27.92
N LEU A 547 29.33 -30.30 27.42
CA LEU A 547 28.60 -31.25 28.24
C LEU A 547 29.52 -31.96 29.23
N ASP A 548 30.67 -32.45 28.81
CA ASP A 548 31.65 -33.09 29.67
C ASP A 548 32.17 -32.13 30.75
N THR A 549 32.42 -30.88 30.41
CA THR A 549 32.79 -29.83 31.36
C THR A 549 31.71 -29.59 32.39
N LEU A 550 30.45 -29.57 31.98
CA LEU A 550 29.27 -29.38 32.84
C LEU A 550 29.13 -30.56 33.81
N VAL A 551 29.22 -31.79 33.28
CA VAL A 551 29.12 -33.05 34.10
C VAL A 551 30.23 -33.09 35.11
N LEU A 552 31.48 -32.83 34.68
CA LEU A 552 32.65 -32.82 35.58
C LEU A 552 32.52 -31.74 36.66
N SER A 553 32.03 -30.55 36.30
CA SER A 553 31.77 -29.45 37.25
C SER A 553 30.73 -29.83 38.28
N LEU A 554 29.65 -30.48 37.84
CA LEU A 554 28.60 -30.99 38.76
C LEU A 554 29.14 -32.07 39.69
N LEU A 555 29.94 -33.01 39.18
CA LEU A 555 30.55 -34.05 40.00
C LEU A 555 31.46 -33.45 41.06
N PHE A 556 32.34 -32.50 40.71
CA PHE A 556 33.16 -31.78 41.68
C PHE A 556 32.32 -31.00 42.71
N CYS A 557 31.25 -30.39 42.31
CA CYS A 557 30.33 -29.67 43.17
C CYS A 557 29.68 -30.65 44.19
N PHE A 558 29.19 -31.81 43.72
CA PHE A 558 28.61 -32.87 44.57
C PHE A 558 29.63 -33.46 45.51
N GLN A 559 30.87 -33.68 45.05
CA GLN A 559 31.96 -34.16 45.92
C GLN A 559 32.28 -33.16 47.04
N ARG A 560 32.36 -31.84 46.71
CA ARG A 560 32.54 -30.78 47.71
C ARG A 560 31.37 -30.72 48.71
N LEU A 561 30.13 -30.84 48.26
CA LEU A 561 28.96 -30.86 49.13
C LEU A 561 28.92 -32.11 50.03
N ARG A 562 29.42 -33.28 49.58
CA ARG A 562 29.57 -34.49 50.39
C ARG A 562 30.72 -34.36 51.38
N ALA A 563 31.85 -33.79 51.01
CA ALA A 563 32.99 -33.55 51.88
C ALA A 563 32.70 -32.50 52.98
N GLY A 564 31.78 -31.54 52.73
CA GLY A 564 31.33 -30.59 53.74
C GLY A 564 30.35 -31.18 54.80
N ARG A 565 29.93 -32.43 54.64
CA ARG A 565 29.12 -33.22 55.61
C ARG A 565 29.95 -34.27 56.35
N GLY A 566 31.19 -33.95 56.75
CA GLY A 566 31.98 -34.78 57.63
C GLY A 566 31.34 -34.91 59.03
N PRO A 567 31.43 -36.08 59.70
CA PRO A 567 30.76 -36.29 60.96
C PRO A 567 31.39 -35.41 62.04
N ARG A 568 30.55 -34.78 62.85
CA ARG A 568 30.96 -34.06 64.08
C ARG A 568 31.56 -35.07 65.05
N PRO A 569 32.72 -34.77 65.68
CA PRO A 569 33.24 -35.63 66.72
C PRO A 569 32.38 -35.59 67.96
N GLY A 570 31.77 -36.71 68.32
CA GLY A 570 31.10 -36.92 69.58
C GLY A 570 32.10 -37.38 70.68
N PRO A 571 31.85 -37.11 71.94
CA PRO A 571 32.84 -37.26 73.02
C PRO A 571 33.11 -38.70 73.40
N ASN A 572 34.37 -39.00 73.73
CA ASN A 572 34.90 -40.23 74.30
C ASN A 572 34.13 -40.69 75.53
N LEU A 573 33.73 -41.92 75.55
CA LEU A 573 33.67 -42.69 76.77
C LEU A 573 34.06 -44.15 76.48
N GLY A 574 34.98 -44.61 77.24
CA GLY A 574 35.75 -45.84 77.10
C GLY A 574 35.10 -47.14 77.48
N LEU A 575 35.82 -48.18 77.15
CA LEU A 575 35.89 -49.53 77.70
C LEU A 575 34.62 -50.41 77.65
N ALA A 576 34.65 -51.46 76.87
CA ALA A 576 34.94 -52.82 77.39
C ALA A 576 34.68 -53.87 76.33
N GLN A 577 35.60 -54.81 76.26
CA GLN A 577 35.58 -56.11 75.61
C GLN A 577 34.26 -56.87 75.70
N GLY A 578 33.96 -57.70 74.72
CA GLY A 578 33.02 -58.78 74.81
C GLY A 578 32.64 -59.41 73.48
N ASN A 579 33.39 -60.37 73.12
CA ASN A 579 33.17 -61.60 72.35
C ASN A 579 31.73 -61.98 71.90
N SER A 580 31.69 -62.49 70.72
CA SER A 580 31.07 -63.75 70.30
C SER A 580 29.61 -63.79 69.77
N ARG A 581 29.57 -64.30 68.58
CA ARG A 581 28.67 -65.36 68.10
C ARG A 581 27.22 -64.98 67.69
N GLU A 582 27.04 -65.20 66.46
CA GLU A 582 26.16 -66.23 65.84
C GLU A 582 24.66 -66.02 65.85
N LEU A 583 24.14 -66.23 64.70
CA LEU A 583 22.97 -67.04 64.32
C LEU A 583 21.62 -66.29 64.05
N ARG A 584 21.26 -66.37 62.79
CA ARG A 584 20.03 -66.98 62.22
C ARG A 584 18.69 -66.29 62.36
N GLU A 585 18.14 -66.19 61.12
CA GLU A 585 16.83 -66.68 60.71
C GLU A 585 15.56 -65.95 61.18
N GLY A 586 14.74 -65.67 60.23
CA GLY A 586 13.32 -65.96 60.23
C GLY A 586 12.48 -64.73 59.83
N GLN A 587 12.04 -64.68 58.64
CA GLN A 587 10.74 -65.09 58.13
C GLN A 587 9.54 -64.23 58.56
N GLU A 588 8.86 -63.79 57.52
CA GLU A 588 7.40 -63.72 57.37
C GLU A 588 6.58 -62.62 58.02
N GLY A 589 5.75 -62.00 57.21
CA GLY A 589 4.40 -61.67 57.58
C GLY A 589 3.89 -60.31 57.01
N ALA A 590 3.26 -60.36 55.88
CA ALA A 590 2.18 -59.44 55.54
C ALA A 590 0.93 -59.85 56.40
N PRO A 591 -0.21 -59.20 56.39
CA PRO A 591 -0.75 -58.08 55.67
C PRO A 591 -1.70 -57.15 56.50
N GLY A 592 -2.33 -56.23 55.85
CA GLY A 592 -3.68 -55.78 56.21
C GLY A 592 -3.97 -54.28 56.24
N LEU A 593 -4.67 -53.83 55.28
CA LEU A 593 -6.04 -53.32 55.29
C LEU A 593 -6.41 -52.08 56.12
N GLY A 594 -7.05 -51.15 55.49
CA GLY A 594 -8.11 -50.28 56.02
C GLY A 594 -7.93 -48.82 55.67
N SER A 595 -8.57 -48.33 54.66
CA SER A 595 -9.94 -47.81 54.45
C SER A 595 -10.21 -46.44 55.08
N GLY A 596 -10.81 -45.59 54.32
CA GLY A 596 -11.69 -44.50 54.73
C GLY A 596 -11.30 -43.17 54.18
N GLN A 597 -11.87 -42.76 53.05
CA GLN A 597 -13.14 -42.05 52.84
C GLN A 597 -13.12 -40.59 53.28
N LEU A 598 -13.35 -39.81 52.40
CA LEU A 598 -14.44 -38.91 51.96
C LEU A 598 -14.11 -37.42 52.25
N ARG A 599 -14.31 -36.41 51.45
CA ARG A 599 -15.40 -35.90 50.66
C ARG A 599 -15.00 -34.56 50.04
N ASP A 600 -15.42 -34.37 48.83
CA ASP A 600 -16.31 -33.37 48.19
C ASP A 600 -15.76 -31.95 48.08
N GLY A 601 -15.91 -31.34 46.97
CA GLY A 601 -16.85 -30.98 45.97
C GLY A 601 -16.26 -30.00 44.98
N GLY A 602 -16.50 -30.15 43.78
CA GLY A 602 -17.50 -29.61 42.92
C GLY A 602 -16.94 -28.38 42.18
N GLY A 603 -17.03 -28.16 40.94
CA GLY A 603 -17.77 -28.64 39.83
C GLY A 603 -17.54 -27.78 38.62
N ASN A 604 -17.73 -28.38 37.48
CA ASN A 604 -18.24 -27.85 36.21
C ASN A 604 -17.41 -26.76 35.50
N GLY A 605 -17.14 -26.80 34.19
CA GLY A 605 -17.70 -27.64 33.14
C GLY A 605 -17.46 -26.99 31.80
N GLN A 606 -17.38 -27.86 30.82
CA GLN A 606 -17.66 -27.64 29.39
C GLN A 606 -16.65 -26.85 28.55
N GLU A 607 -15.80 -27.52 27.73
CA GLU A 607 -16.14 -28.23 26.46
C GLU A 607 -16.75 -27.34 25.38
N ARG A 608 -16.01 -27.22 24.27
CA ARG A 608 -16.28 -27.52 22.84
C ARG A 608 -15.32 -26.72 21.99
N ASP A 609 -14.43 -27.28 21.29
CA ASP A 609 -14.43 -28.18 20.12
C ASP A 609 -14.68 -27.48 18.80
N LEU A 610 -13.78 -27.80 17.84
CA LEU A 610 -13.90 -27.81 16.37
C LEU A 610 -13.82 -26.43 15.67
N GLY A 611 -13.03 -26.22 14.70
CA GLY A 611 -12.56 -27.00 13.57
C GLY A 611 -11.80 -26.11 12.61
N GLN A 612 -10.77 -26.69 12.04
CA GLN A 612 -10.16 -26.30 10.76
C GLN A 612 -11.16 -26.56 9.60
N PRO A 613 -10.95 -26.05 8.41
CA PRO A 613 -9.67 -26.00 7.71
C PRO A 613 -9.11 -24.60 7.36
#